data_389b5aefb4b0a6a6bc9d3d8476feec42
#
_entry.id   389b5aefb4b0a6a6bc9d3d8476feec42
#
_cell.length_a   1.000
_cell.length_b   1.000
_cell.length_c   1.000
_cell.angle_alpha   90.00
_cell.angle_beta   90.00
_cell.angle_gamma   90.00
#
_symmetry.space_group_name_H-M   'P 1'
#
loop_
_entity.id
_entity.type
_entity.pdbx_description
1 polymer ?
#
loop_
_entity_poly.entity_id
_entity_poly.type
_entity_poly.pdbx_seq_one_letter_code
_entity_poly.pdbx_strand_id
1 'polypeptide(L)'
;MDLSNEKFKALTGDAPGTLLGAIKEKLVQAKEKMAREKRHQSDEAKPAEAPISNPYRTADGKRRLPPGQNVVKKWPVLDLGVQPHVPKDRWKLTVNGAVENPVVWTWNDFLAQPQTDIVADIHCVTTWSLYDSRWAGVTTKHFLSVVRPKREARFVVFHSHDGYTTNVPLERFAEPAALLARAWNGAEITREHGGPMRIVIPSLYFWKSAKWVRQISFHAEDRPGFWELRGYHNNGDPWDEERYG
;
A
#
# COMPACT_ATOMS: atom_id res chain seq x y z
N MET A 1 -25.81 -5.89 -18.04
CA MET A 1 -24.50 -6.12 -18.72
C MET A 1 -23.78 -4.79 -18.74
N ASP A 2 -22.72 -4.67 -17.94
CA ASP A 2 -22.02 -3.39 -17.75
C ASP A 2 -20.89 -3.26 -18.78
N LEU A 3 -21.20 -2.55 -19.86
CA LEU A 3 -20.25 -2.25 -20.95
C LEU A 3 -19.13 -1.26 -20.56
N SER A 4 -19.20 -0.67 -19.36
CA SER A 4 -18.21 0.32 -18.87
C SER A 4 -16.90 -0.33 -18.44
N ASN A 5 -16.96 -1.56 -17.93
CA ASN A 5 -15.81 -2.28 -17.41
C ASN A 5 -14.93 -2.92 -18.51
N GLU A 6 -15.54 -3.31 -19.64
CA GLU A 6 -14.79 -3.88 -20.77
C GLU A 6 -14.03 -2.81 -21.59
N LYS A 7 -14.62 -1.62 -21.77
CA LYS A 7 -13.93 -0.51 -22.44
C LYS A 7 -12.75 0.03 -21.64
N PHE A 8 -12.83 0.02 -20.32
CA PHE A 8 -11.71 0.43 -19.47
C PHE A 8 -10.56 -0.59 -19.49
N LYS A 9 -10.87 -1.88 -19.56
CA LYS A 9 -9.88 -2.96 -19.73
C LYS A 9 -9.15 -2.88 -21.08
N ALA A 10 -9.83 -2.48 -22.13
CA ALA A 10 -9.23 -2.34 -23.47
C ALA A 10 -8.27 -1.14 -23.59
N LEU A 11 -8.50 -0.08 -22.80
CA LEU A 11 -7.66 1.14 -22.81
C LEU A 11 -6.41 1.05 -21.95
N THR A 12 -6.34 0.10 -20.99
CA THR A 12 -5.20 -0.05 -20.08
C THR A 12 -4.17 -1.10 -20.53
N GLY A 13 -4.41 -1.82 -21.61
CA GLY A 13 -3.54 -2.92 -22.07
C GLY A 13 -3.51 -4.14 -21.15
N ASP A 14 -4.39 -4.20 -20.14
CA ASP A 14 -4.47 -5.26 -19.10
C ASP A 14 -5.47 -6.38 -19.46
N ALA A 15 -5.99 -6.41 -20.68
CA ALA A 15 -6.91 -7.46 -21.11
C ALA A 15 -6.21 -8.82 -21.12
N PRO A 16 -6.87 -9.90 -20.64
CA PRO A 16 -6.37 -11.26 -20.79
C PRO A 16 -6.06 -11.54 -22.27
N GLY A 17 -4.83 -11.97 -22.57
CA GLY A 17 -4.38 -12.24 -23.94
C GLY A 17 -3.47 -11.19 -24.57
N THR A 18 -3.25 -10.03 -23.94
CA THR A 18 -2.20 -9.10 -24.37
C THR A 18 -0.83 -9.54 -23.83
N LEU A 19 0.26 -9.20 -24.55
CA LEU A 19 1.62 -9.51 -24.09
C LEU A 19 1.88 -8.94 -22.69
N LEU A 20 1.39 -7.74 -22.40
CA LEU A 20 1.52 -7.09 -21.10
C LEU A 20 0.68 -7.80 -20.01
N GLY A 21 -0.54 -8.23 -20.35
CA GLY A 21 -1.40 -9.03 -19.48
C GLY A 21 -0.75 -10.38 -19.14
N ALA A 22 -0.19 -11.08 -20.11
CA ALA A 22 0.50 -12.35 -19.91
C ALA A 22 1.78 -12.21 -19.05
N ILE A 23 2.53 -11.11 -19.21
CA ILE A 23 3.71 -10.81 -18.37
C ILE A 23 3.27 -10.53 -16.92
N LYS A 24 2.23 -9.74 -16.72
CA LYS A 24 1.69 -9.45 -15.39
C LYS A 24 1.17 -10.71 -14.70
N GLU A 25 0.45 -11.58 -15.42
CA GLU A 25 -0.02 -12.86 -14.88
C GLU A 25 1.13 -13.79 -14.46
N LYS A 26 2.17 -13.92 -15.28
CA LYS A 26 3.37 -14.71 -14.93
C LYS A 26 4.09 -14.16 -13.71
N LEU A 27 4.20 -12.84 -13.58
CA LEU A 27 4.80 -12.20 -12.40
C LEU A 27 3.96 -12.41 -11.13
N VAL A 28 2.63 -12.36 -11.24
CA VAL A 28 1.72 -12.68 -10.13
C VAL A 28 1.93 -14.13 -9.71
N GLN A 29 1.87 -15.09 -10.65
CA GLN A 29 2.07 -16.52 -10.37
C GLN A 29 3.44 -16.81 -9.75
N ALA A 30 4.50 -16.17 -10.24
CA ALA A 30 5.83 -16.31 -9.67
C ALA A 30 5.91 -15.80 -8.22
N LYS A 31 5.29 -14.66 -7.92
CA LYS A 31 5.23 -14.10 -6.56
C LYS A 31 4.39 -14.95 -5.62
N GLU A 32 3.26 -15.47 -6.09
CA GLU A 32 2.42 -16.41 -5.32
C GLU A 32 3.15 -17.72 -5.03
N LYS A 33 3.87 -18.27 -6.03
CA LYS A 33 4.71 -19.46 -5.85
C LYS A 33 5.80 -19.23 -4.82
N MET A 34 6.53 -18.09 -4.90
CA MET A 34 7.55 -17.73 -3.90
C MET A 34 6.95 -17.55 -2.50
N ALA A 35 5.76 -16.99 -2.39
CA ALA A 35 5.06 -16.85 -1.11
C ALA A 35 4.63 -18.20 -0.54
N ARG A 36 4.21 -19.16 -1.39
CA ARG A 36 3.86 -20.54 -0.99
C ARG A 36 5.09 -21.35 -0.58
N GLU A 37 6.17 -21.26 -1.33
CA GLU A 37 7.43 -21.96 -1.02
C GLU A 37 8.02 -21.48 0.31
N LYS A 38 7.95 -20.17 0.59
CA LYS A 38 8.38 -19.62 1.88
C LYS A 38 7.49 -20.05 3.04
N ARG A 39 6.19 -20.31 2.81
CA ARG A 39 5.32 -20.89 3.84
C ARG A 39 5.73 -22.31 4.20
N HIS A 40 5.97 -23.18 3.21
CA HIS A 40 6.43 -24.55 3.45
C HIS A 40 7.74 -24.59 4.25
N GLN A 41 8.63 -23.60 4.04
CA GLN A 41 9.88 -23.50 4.83
C GLN A 41 9.65 -22.96 6.25
N SER A 42 8.56 -22.21 6.52
CA SER A 42 8.22 -21.73 7.87
C SER A 42 7.44 -22.75 8.69
N ASP A 43 6.76 -23.70 8.05
CA ASP A 43 5.99 -24.76 8.71
C ASP A 43 6.85 -25.96 9.16
N GLU A 44 8.11 -26.04 8.71
CA GLU A 44 9.09 -26.95 9.31
C GLU A 44 9.54 -26.39 10.65
N ALA A 45 8.87 -26.83 11.69
CA ALA A 45 8.99 -26.36 13.06
C ALA A 45 10.45 -26.36 13.55
N LYS A 46 11.01 -25.17 13.73
CA LYS A 46 12.16 -25.01 14.62
C LYS A 46 11.70 -25.23 16.07
N PRO A 47 12.54 -25.86 16.91
CA PRO A 47 12.23 -26.03 18.32
C PRO A 47 11.91 -24.68 18.98
N ALA A 48 10.93 -24.67 19.85
CA ALA A 48 10.53 -23.50 20.62
C ALA A 48 11.73 -22.99 21.45
N GLU A 49 12.37 -21.94 20.99
CA GLU A 49 13.31 -21.19 21.83
C GLU A 49 12.51 -20.48 22.93
N ALA A 50 13.05 -20.55 24.15
CA ALA A 50 12.51 -19.86 25.33
C ALA A 50 12.22 -18.38 25.02
N PRO A 51 11.21 -17.77 25.64
CA PRO A 51 10.81 -16.41 25.34
C PRO A 51 11.94 -15.44 25.68
N ILE A 52 12.69 -15.04 24.66
CA ILE A 52 13.56 -13.87 24.76
C ILE A 52 12.62 -12.70 25.04
N SER A 53 12.79 -12.03 26.18
CA SER A 53 12.08 -10.80 26.47
C SER A 53 12.37 -9.80 25.35
N ASN A 54 11.45 -9.72 24.40
CA ASN A 54 11.62 -8.85 23.24
C ASN A 54 11.46 -7.39 23.72
N PRO A 55 12.51 -6.55 23.71
CA PRO A 55 12.42 -5.16 24.14
C PRO A 55 11.51 -4.31 23.23
N TYR A 56 11.04 -4.87 22.15
CA TYR A 56 10.26 -4.16 21.15
C TYR A 56 8.77 -4.57 21.20
N ARG A 57 8.01 -3.82 22.00
CA ARG A 57 6.55 -3.80 21.92
C ARG A 57 6.11 -2.54 21.22
N THR A 58 5.04 -2.64 20.43
CA THR A 58 4.29 -1.49 19.89
C THR A 58 3.64 -0.72 21.04
N ALA A 59 3.23 0.52 20.82
CA ALA A 59 2.58 1.35 21.84
C ALA A 59 1.31 0.71 22.44
N ASP A 60 0.63 -0.17 21.68
CA ASP A 60 -0.53 -0.96 22.09
C ASP A 60 -0.16 -2.30 22.78
N GLY A 61 1.14 -2.54 23.04
CA GLY A 61 1.63 -3.71 23.74
C GLY A 61 1.78 -4.98 22.90
N LYS A 62 1.46 -4.95 21.61
CA LYS A 62 1.71 -6.06 20.67
C LYS A 62 3.20 -6.30 20.48
N ARG A 63 3.58 -7.48 20.02
CA ARG A 63 4.95 -7.72 19.56
C ARG A 63 5.24 -6.84 18.37
N ARG A 64 6.38 -6.17 18.34
CA ARG A 64 6.80 -5.32 17.20
C ARG A 64 6.93 -6.11 15.90
N LEU A 65 7.37 -7.37 15.97
CA LEU A 65 7.43 -8.29 14.84
C LEU A 65 6.14 -9.13 14.79
N PRO A 66 5.31 -8.98 13.75
CA PRO A 66 4.14 -9.82 13.56
C PRO A 66 4.52 -11.30 13.36
N PRO A 67 3.58 -12.25 13.56
CA PRO A 67 3.80 -13.67 13.32
C PRO A 67 4.29 -13.94 11.88
N GLY A 68 5.17 -14.93 11.70
CA GLY A 68 5.67 -15.35 10.39
C GLY A 68 6.52 -14.32 9.64
N GLN A 69 6.99 -13.23 10.32
CA GLN A 69 7.83 -12.20 9.72
C GLN A 69 9.30 -12.36 10.11
N ASN A 70 10.18 -11.88 9.23
CA ASN A 70 11.63 -11.81 9.45
C ASN A 70 12.12 -10.37 9.26
N VAL A 71 12.97 -9.89 10.16
CA VAL A 71 13.53 -8.55 10.05
C VAL A 71 14.59 -8.49 8.95
N VAL A 72 14.47 -7.52 8.05
CA VAL A 72 15.46 -7.24 6.99
C VAL A 72 16.16 -5.91 7.24
N LYS A 73 17.39 -5.79 6.71
CA LYS A 73 18.19 -4.55 6.82
C LYS A 73 18.04 -3.62 5.61
N LYS A 74 17.60 -4.16 4.48
CA LYS A 74 17.42 -3.41 3.24
C LYS A 74 15.95 -3.47 2.83
N TRP A 75 15.45 -2.40 2.27
CA TRP A 75 14.10 -2.35 1.75
C TRP A 75 13.99 -3.13 0.43
N PRO A 76 13.30 -4.29 0.39
CA PRO A 76 13.13 -5.04 -0.85
C PRO A 76 12.24 -4.30 -1.85
N VAL A 77 12.58 -4.38 -3.14
CA VAL A 77 11.75 -3.86 -4.23
C VAL A 77 10.79 -4.92 -4.71
N LEU A 78 9.50 -4.62 -4.68
CA LEU A 78 8.42 -5.48 -5.19
C LEU A 78 7.47 -4.62 -6.02
N ASP A 79 7.21 -5.01 -7.26
CA ASP A 79 6.27 -4.35 -8.18
C ASP A 79 5.65 -5.36 -9.15
N LEU A 80 4.80 -4.91 -10.04
CA LEU A 80 4.18 -5.73 -11.09
C LEU A 80 5.02 -5.79 -12.40
N GLY A 81 6.30 -5.43 -12.33
CA GLY A 81 7.22 -5.46 -13.46
C GLY A 81 7.27 -4.16 -14.27
N VAL A 82 6.43 -3.18 -13.95
CA VAL A 82 6.44 -1.85 -14.56
C VAL A 82 6.69 -0.81 -13.48
N GLN A 83 7.71 0.00 -13.66
CA GLN A 83 8.02 1.13 -12.78
C GLN A 83 7.77 2.43 -13.55
N PRO A 84 6.62 3.10 -13.36
CA PRO A 84 6.31 4.33 -14.09
C PRO A 84 7.31 5.44 -13.79
N HIS A 85 7.69 6.18 -14.82
CA HIS A 85 8.41 7.43 -14.65
C HIS A 85 7.40 8.56 -14.49
N VAL A 86 7.34 9.14 -13.30
CA VAL A 86 6.40 10.21 -12.95
C VAL A 86 7.18 11.47 -12.56
N PRO A 87 7.49 12.34 -13.52
CA PRO A 87 8.17 13.61 -13.24
C PRO A 87 7.31 14.51 -12.34
N LYS A 88 7.94 15.21 -11.40
CA LYS A 88 7.25 16.06 -10.41
C LYS A 88 6.47 17.21 -11.05
N ASP A 89 6.96 17.75 -12.13
CA ASP A 89 6.31 18.82 -12.92
C ASP A 89 5.01 18.36 -13.58
N ARG A 90 4.84 17.07 -13.81
CA ARG A 90 3.64 16.44 -14.36
C ARG A 90 2.83 15.64 -13.35
N TRP A 91 3.37 15.47 -12.14
CA TRP A 91 2.68 14.74 -11.08
C TRP A 91 1.40 15.48 -10.64
N LYS A 92 0.31 14.74 -10.54
CA LYS A 92 -0.96 15.20 -9.99
C LYS A 92 -1.58 14.12 -9.12
N LEU A 93 -2.19 14.54 -8.01
CA LEU A 93 -3.04 13.71 -7.18
C LEU A 93 -4.49 14.18 -7.32
N THR A 94 -5.33 13.35 -7.91
CA THR A 94 -6.78 13.61 -8.00
C THR A 94 -7.50 12.95 -6.83
N VAL A 95 -8.38 13.67 -6.17
CA VAL A 95 -9.23 13.15 -5.09
C VAL A 95 -10.70 13.34 -5.45
N ASN A 96 -11.48 12.28 -5.38
CA ASN A 96 -12.89 12.30 -5.76
C ASN A 96 -13.72 11.25 -4.97
N GLY A 97 -14.98 11.07 -5.38
CA GLY A 97 -15.93 10.16 -4.75
C GLY A 97 -16.72 10.82 -3.62
N ALA A 98 -16.96 10.08 -2.54
CA ALA A 98 -17.75 10.54 -1.40
C ALA A 98 -16.96 11.51 -0.50
N VAL A 99 -16.57 12.67 -1.05
CA VAL A 99 -15.94 13.79 -0.34
C VAL A 99 -16.73 15.08 -0.54
N GLU A 100 -16.67 15.99 0.42
CA GLU A 100 -17.25 17.33 0.28
C GLU A 100 -16.38 18.23 -0.59
N ASN A 101 -15.06 18.07 -0.50
CA ASN A 101 -14.08 18.90 -1.17
C ASN A 101 -13.17 18.05 -2.08
N PRO A 102 -13.58 17.74 -3.33
CA PRO A 102 -12.71 17.11 -4.30
C PRO A 102 -11.56 18.05 -4.68
N VAL A 103 -10.34 17.51 -4.76
CA VAL A 103 -9.16 18.32 -5.04
C VAL A 103 -8.32 17.68 -6.15
N VAL A 104 -7.55 18.53 -6.83
CA VAL A 104 -6.44 18.09 -7.70
C VAL A 104 -5.21 18.85 -7.24
N TRP A 105 -4.27 18.13 -6.62
CA TRP A 105 -3.01 18.72 -6.20
C TRP A 105 -1.93 18.51 -7.27
N THR A 106 -1.23 19.57 -7.61
CA THR A 106 0.07 19.52 -8.24
C THR A 106 1.15 19.13 -7.22
N TRP A 107 2.37 18.88 -7.65
CA TRP A 107 3.48 18.64 -6.74
C TRP A 107 3.73 19.80 -5.78
N ASN A 108 3.62 21.04 -6.27
CA ASN A 108 3.76 22.23 -5.44
C ASN A 108 2.64 22.37 -4.39
N ASP A 109 1.39 22.05 -4.77
CA ASP A 109 0.26 22.03 -3.83
C ASP A 109 0.48 20.99 -2.73
N PHE A 110 1.00 19.81 -3.09
CA PHE A 110 1.34 18.76 -2.13
C PHE A 110 2.47 19.19 -1.18
N LEU A 111 3.51 19.83 -1.69
CA LEU A 111 4.61 20.34 -0.87
C LEU A 111 4.19 21.52 0.03
N ALA A 112 3.19 22.30 -0.38
CA ALA A 112 2.63 23.39 0.42
C ALA A 112 1.78 22.89 1.62
N GLN A 113 1.37 21.61 1.64
CA GLN A 113 0.70 21.03 2.79
C GLN A 113 1.68 20.85 3.97
N PRO A 114 1.21 20.85 5.22
CA PRO A 114 2.03 20.54 6.38
C PRO A 114 2.74 19.20 6.21
N GLN A 115 4.08 19.24 6.24
CA GLN A 115 4.95 18.07 6.12
C GLN A 115 5.32 17.58 7.52
N THR A 116 5.25 16.28 7.73
CA THR A 116 5.52 15.64 9.02
C THR A 116 6.46 14.46 8.82
N ASP A 117 7.39 14.28 9.77
CA ASP A 117 8.21 13.07 9.87
C ASP A 117 7.58 12.10 10.86
N ILE A 118 7.49 10.83 10.46
CA ILE A 118 7.10 9.73 11.34
C ILE A 118 8.13 8.61 11.27
N VAL A 119 8.30 7.88 12.37
CA VAL A 119 9.06 6.63 12.40
C VAL A 119 8.08 5.49 12.56
N ALA A 120 8.10 4.54 11.63
CA ALA A 120 7.22 3.38 11.67
C ALA A 120 7.88 2.17 11.02
N ASP A 121 7.49 0.99 11.49
CA ASP A 121 7.87 -0.27 10.87
C ASP A 121 6.93 -0.59 9.72
N ILE A 122 7.41 -1.35 8.75
CA ILE A 122 6.59 -1.84 7.64
C ILE A 122 6.70 -3.36 7.53
N HIS A 123 5.61 -4.01 7.16
CA HIS A 123 5.46 -5.45 7.12
C HIS A 123 4.94 -5.88 5.75
N CYS A 124 5.64 -6.79 5.08
CA CYS A 124 5.21 -7.28 3.77
C CYS A 124 4.62 -8.68 3.87
N VAL A 125 3.58 -8.94 3.09
CA VAL A 125 2.97 -10.28 2.99
C VAL A 125 3.98 -11.37 2.59
N THR A 126 5.07 -11.01 1.91
CA THR A 126 6.17 -11.91 1.55
C THR A 126 7.16 -12.14 2.70
N THR A 127 6.68 -11.99 3.95
CA THR A 127 7.34 -12.39 5.21
C THR A 127 8.53 -11.55 5.66
N TRP A 128 8.75 -10.35 5.14
CA TRP A 128 9.78 -9.46 5.67
C TRP A 128 9.18 -8.25 6.40
N SER A 129 9.91 -7.77 7.40
CA SER A 129 9.64 -6.53 8.12
C SER A 129 10.87 -5.65 8.11
N LEU A 130 10.67 -4.35 7.90
CA LEU A 130 11.73 -3.35 7.98
C LEU A 130 11.40 -2.37 9.10
N TYR A 131 12.33 -2.26 10.06
CA TYR A 131 12.16 -1.47 11.27
C TYR A 131 12.68 -0.05 11.11
N ASP A 132 12.19 0.83 11.98
CA ASP A 132 12.69 2.19 12.20
C ASP A 132 12.75 3.04 10.91
N SER A 133 11.84 2.78 9.98
CA SER A 133 11.74 3.55 8.74
C SER A 133 11.22 4.96 9.04
N ARG A 134 12.04 5.99 8.77
CA ARG A 134 11.62 7.39 8.87
C ARG A 134 10.96 7.81 7.57
N TRP A 135 9.70 8.17 7.65
CA TRP A 135 8.89 8.64 6.54
C TRP A 135 8.62 10.13 6.67
N ALA A 136 8.68 10.87 5.56
CA ALA A 136 8.27 12.27 5.52
C ALA A 136 7.22 12.52 4.46
N GLY A 137 6.19 13.30 4.80
CA GLY A 137 5.09 13.62 3.90
C GLY A 137 3.91 14.27 4.60
N VAL A 138 2.74 14.17 4.01
CA VAL A 138 1.47 14.74 4.52
C VAL A 138 0.73 13.67 5.30
N THR A 139 0.38 13.93 6.57
CA THR A 139 -0.42 12.99 7.36
C THR A 139 -1.80 12.80 6.75
N THR A 140 -2.32 11.58 6.80
CA THR A 140 -3.68 11.30 6.33
C THR A 140 -4.72 12.07 7.14
N LYS A 141 -4.46 12.31 8.44
CA LYS A 141 -5.33 13.16 9.28
C LYS A 141 -5.48 14.57 8.69
N HIS A 142 -4.38 15.22 8.30
CA HIS A 142 -4.44 16.53 7.65
C HIS A 142 -5.13 16.42 6.29
N PHE A 143 -4.73 15.46 5.46
CA PHE A 143 -5.35 15.22 4.16
C PHE A 143 -6.86 15.06 4.25
N LEU A 144 -7.36 14.25 5.20
CA LEU A 144 -8.79 14.04 5.44
C LEU A 144 -9.50 15.34 5.88
N SER A 145 -8.84 16.21 6.67
CA SER A 145 -9.41 17.51 7.04
C SER A 145 -9.59 18.45 5.85
N VAL A 146 -8.76 18.32 4.82
CA VAL A 146 -8.86 19.08 3.56
C VAL A 146 -9.98 18.54 2.67
N VAL A 147 -10.01 17.24 2.41
CA VAL A 147 -10.96 16.65 1.46
C VAL A 147 -12.33 16.39 2.04
N ARG A 148 -12.44 16.29 3.36
CA ARG A 148 -13.67 16.13 4.15
C ARG A 148 -14.55 14.99 3.61
N PRO A 149 -14.22 13.72 3.96
CA PRO A 149 -15.06 12.59 3.58
C PRO A 149 -16.49 12.79 4.05
N LYS A 150 -17.46 12.53 3.18
CA LYS A 150 -18.88 12.55 3.52
C LYS A 150 -19.22 11.43 4.50
N ARG A 151 -20.35 11.57 5.18
CA ARG A 151 -20.81 10.63 6.21
C ARG A 151 -20.94 9.17 5.69
N GLU A 152 -21.30 9.01 4.43
CA GLU A 152 -21.42 7.71 3.79
C GLU A 152 -20.08 7.08 3.38
N ALA A 153 -18.97 7.82 3.34
CA ALA A 153 -17.65 7.26 2.99
C ALA A 153 -17.21 6.25 4.06
N ARG A 154 -16.94 5.01 3.61
CA ARG A 154 -16.45 3.90 4.45
C ARG A 154 -15.12 3.35 3.97
N PHE A 155 -14.83 3.48 2.70
CA PHE A 155 -13.67 2.89 2.05
C PHE A 155 -12.92 3.91 1.20
N VAL A 156 -11.62 3.70 1.11
CA VAL A 156 -10.71 4.49 0.27
C VAL A 156 -10.04 3.55 -0.72
N VAL A 157 -10.01 3.94 -1.99
CA VAL A 157 -9.31 3.20 -3.04
C VAL A 157 -8.18 4.05 -3.58
N PHE A 158 -7.00 3.47 -3.63
CA PHE A 158 -5.81 4.07 -4.24
C PHE A 158 -5.63 3.57 -5.66
N HIS A 159 -5.33 4.49 -6.58
CA HIS A 159 -5.06 4.19 -7.99
C HIS A 159 -3.66 4.67 -8.34
N SER A 160 -2.84 3.77 -8.83
CA SER A 160 -1.44 4.00 -9.17
C SER A 160 -1.23 4.23 -10.67
N HIS A 161 -0.10 4.82 -11.03
CA HIS A 161 0.26 5.08 -12.44
C HIS A 161 0.57 3.80 -13.23
N ASP A 162 0.91 2.68 -12.58
CA ASP A 162 1.12 1.36 -13.18
C ASP A 162 -0.17 0.55 -13.39
N GLY A 163 -1.33 1.14 -13.04
CA GLY A 163 -2.63 0.47 -13.07
C GLY A 163 -2.96 -0.35 -11.81
N TYR A 164 -2.05 -0.40 -10.82
CA TYR A 164 -2.32 -1.03 -9.54
C TYR A 164 -3.43 -0.30 -8.79
N THR A 165 -4.29 -1.07 -8.11
CA THR A 165 -5.30 -0.55 -7.17
C THR A 165 -5.29 -1.37 -5.89
N THR A 166 -5.62 -0.74 -4.77
CA THR A 166 -5.94 -1.41 -3.51
C THR A 166 -6.92 -0.56 -2.72
N ASN A 167 -7.73 -1.21 -1.91
CA ASN A 167 -8.71 -0.58 -1.03
C ASN A 167 -8.26 -0.67 0.43
N VAL A 168 -8.76 0.25 1.24
CA VAL A 168 -8.65 0.19 2.70
C VAL A 168 -9.92 0.73 3.33
N PRO A 169 -10.34 0.25 4.52
CA PRO A 169 -11.32 0.95 5.34
C PRO A 169 -10.86 2.38 5.65
N LEU A 170 -11.78 3.33 5.66
CA LEU A 170 -11.47 4.74 5.96
C LEU A 170 -10.80 4.90 7.33
N GLU A 171 -11.19 4.09 8.31
CA GLU A 171 -10.60 4.09 9.65
C GLU A 171 -9.11 3.73 9.64
N ARG A 172 -8.69 2.76 8.81
CA ARG A 172 -7.28 2.39 8.65
C ARG A 172 -6.48 3.50 7.96
N PHE A 173 -7.10 4.18 6.99
CA PHE A 173 -6.48 5.34 6.34
C PHE A 173 -6.38 6.55 7.27
N ALA A 174 -7.27 6.66 8.27
CA ALA A 174 -7.28 7.75 9.25
C ALA A 174 -6.34 7.53 10.45
N GLU A 175 -5.61 6.42 10.50
CA GLU A 175 -4.68 6.12 11.60
C GLU A 175 -3.56 7.17 11.71
N PRO A 176 -3.08 7.47 12.94
CA PRO A 176 -2.09 8.54 13.17
C PRO A 176 -0.79 8.38 12.41
N ALA A 177 -0.36 7.13 12.16
CA ALA A 177 0.88 6.82 11.44
C ALA A 177 0.70 6.68 9.91
N ALA A 178 -0.52 6.84 9.39
CA ALA A 178 -0.76 6.79 7.96
C ALA A 178 -0.34 8.10 7.27
N LEU A 179 0.28 7.98 6.09
CA LEU A 179 0.98 9.10 5.44
C LEU A 179 0.89 9.03 3.92
N LEU A 180 0.76 10.17 3.27
CA LEU A 180 1.12 10.39 1.88
C LEU A 180 2.61 10.73 1.87
N ALA A 181 3.47 9.72 1.65
CA ALA A 181 4.92 9.82 1.85
C ALA A 181 5.64 10.24 0.56
N ARG A 182 6.57 11.20 0.68
CA ARG A 182 7.48 11.65 -0.38
C ARG A 182 8.96 11.33 -0.12
N ALA A 183 9.31 11.06 1.14
CA ALA A 183 10.68 10.76 1.51
C ALA A 183 10.75 9.58 2.49
N TRP A 184 11.88 8.87 2.45
CA TRP A 184 12.25 7.78 3.32
C TRP A 184 13.69 7.92 3.77
N ASN A 185 13.93 7.83 5.09
CA ASN A 185 15.25 7.99 5.72
C ASN A 185 16.01 9.23 5.28
N GLY A 186 15.30 10.38 5.17
CA GLY A 186 15.87 11.67 4.81
C GLY A 186 16.11 11.91 3.32
N ALA A 187 15.88 10.90 2.46
CA ALA A 187 15.98 11.02 1.00
C ALA A 187 14.62 10.91 0.32
N GLU A 188 14.50 11.45 -0.88
CA GLU A 188 13.31 11.27 -1.70
C GLU A 188 13.08 9.77 -2.00
N ILE A 189 11.81 9.36 -2.01
CA ILE A 189 11.46 7.97 -2.36
C ILE A 189 11.87 7.72 -3.81
N THR A 190 12.70 6.68 -4.01
CA THR A 190 13.16 6.30 -5.35
C THR A 190 12.00 5.82 -6.21
N ARG A 191 12.19 5.87 -7.53
CA ARG A 191 11.20 5.41 -8.50
C ARG A 191 10.74 3.97 -8.21
N GLU A 192 11.66 3.04 -7.96
CA GLU A 192 11.37 1.63 -7.67
C GLU A 192 10.56 1.42 -6.38
N HIS A 193 10.68 2.33 -5.42
CA HIS A 193 9.93 2.33 -4.17
C HIS A 193 8.64 3.14 -4.20
N GLY A 194 8.27 3.71 -5.36
CA GLY A 194 6.98 4.35 -5.57
C GLY A 194 7.01 5.87 -5.57
N GLY A 195 8.19 6.49 -5.71
CA GLY A 195 8.30 7.95 -5.86
C GLY A 195 7.62 8.48 -7.14
N PRO A 196 7.25 9.76 -7.12
CA PRO A 196 7.58 10.78 -6.12
C PRO A 196 6.72 10.71 -4.83
N MET A 197 5.56 10.05 -4.84
CA MET A 197 4.69 9.91 -3.67
C MET A 197 4.04 8.53 -3.64
N ARG A 198 3.96 7.96 -2.45
CA ARG A 198 3.25 6.73 -2.16
C ARG A 198 2.40 6.85 -0.89
N ILE A 199 1.48 5.92 -0.72
CA ILE A 199 0.79 5.73 0.57
C ILE A 199 1.68 4.87 1.48
N VAL A 200 1.63 5.17 2.79
CA VAL A 200 2.21 4.35 3.86
C VAL A 200 1.16 4.18 4.95
N ILE A 201 0.75 2.95 5.23
CA ILE A 201 -0.15 2.56 6.32
C ILE A 201 0.55 1.45 7.10
N PRO A 202 1.30 1.77 8.15
CA PRO A 202 2.17 0.82 8.85
C PRO A 202 1.43 -0.34 9.52
N SER A 203 0.18 -0.14 9.91
CA SER A 203 -0.67 -1.14 10.56
C SER A 203 -1.15 -2.24 9.62
N LEU A 204 -0.97 -2.10 8.31
CA LEU A 204 -1.40 -3.07 7.31
C LEU A 204 -0.20 -3.64 6.55
N TYR A 205 -0.37 -4.85 6.00
CA TYR A 205 0.61 -5.38 5.07
C TYR A 205 0.86 -4.42 3.91
N PHE A 206 2.11 -4.30 3.48
CA PHE A 206 2.60 -3.21 2.64
C PHE A 206 2.07 -3.19 1.19
N TRP A 207 1.31 -4.19 0.75
CA TRP A 207 0.55 -4.08 -0.50
C TRP A 207 -0.59 -3.08 -0.40
N LYS A 208 -1.13 -2.81 0.82
CA LYS A 208 -2.12 -1.76 1.08
C LYS A 208 -1.53 -0.35 0.96
N SER A 209 -0.21 -0.24 1.00
CA SER A 209 0.55 1.01 0.85
C SER A 209 0.93 1.22 -0.63
N ALA A 210 -0.03 1.70 -1.44
CA ALA A 210 0.12 1.85 -2.88
C ALA A 210 1.29 2.77 -3.29
N LYS A 211 2.03 2.38 -4.35
CA LYS A 211 3.12 3.13 -4.98
C LYS A 211 2.59 4.01 -6.12
N TRP A 212 3.33 5.07 -6.48
CA TRP A 212 3.04 5.92 -7.64
C TRP A 212 1.59 6.38 -7.72
N VAL A 213 1.03 6.82 -6.58
CA VAL A 213 -0.39 7.14 -6.48
C VAL A 213 -0.73 8.38 -7.30
N ARG A 214 -1.74 8.28 -8.16
CA ARG A 214 -2.29 9.35 -9.00
C ARG A 214 -3.70 9.77 -8.61
N GLN A 215 -4.44 8.88 -7.92
CA GLN A 215 -5.81 9.17 -7.50
C GLN A 215 -6.14 8.45 -6.19
N ILE A 216 -6.91 9.12 -5.35
CA ILE A 216 -7.54 8.58 -4.16
C ILE A 216 -9.05 8.81 -4.30
N SER A 217 -9.85 7.74 -4.21
CA SER A 217 -11.30 7.83 -4.30
C SER A 217 -11.97 7.27 -3.06
N PHE A 218 -13.04 7.95 -2.62
CA PHE A 218 -13.79 7.62 -1.42
C PHE A 218 -15.13 6.99 -1.79
N HIS A 219 -15.53 5.92 -1.10
CA HIS A 219 -16.70 5.11 -1.44
C HIS A 219 -17.50 4.71 -0.21
N ALA A 220 -18.80 4.56 -0.37
CA ALA A 220 -19.70 3.99 0.65
C ALA A 220 -19.54 2.46 0.71
N GLU A 221 -19.35 1.83 -0.45
CA GLU A 221 -19.18 0.38 -0.60
C GLU A 221 -17.72 0.03 -0.84
N ASP A 222 -17.34 -1.16 -0.40
CA ASP A 222 -15.99 -1.67 -0.63
C ASP A 222 -15.75 -1.99 -2.12
N ARG A 223 -14.52 -1.72 -2.56
CA ARG A 223 -14.08 -1.98 -3.94
C ARG A 223 -12.72 -2.66 -3.92
N PRO A 224 -12.68 -3.98 -3.83
CA PRO A 224 -11.46 -4.77 -3.83
C PRO A 224 -10.53 -4.38 -4.98
N GLY A 225 -9.24 -4.23 -4.65
CA GLY A 225 -8.23 -3.85 -5.62
C GLY A 225 -7.55 -5.06 -6.28
N PHE A 226 -6.34 -4.83 -6.81
CA PHE A 226 -5.63 -5.80 -7.64
C PHE A 226 -5.35 -7.13 -6.91
N TRP A 227 -4.82 -7.08 -5.70
CA TRP A 227 -4.46 -8.30 -4.96
C TRP A 227 -5.66 -8.92 -4.26
N GLU A 228 -6.58 -8.11 -3.74
CA GLU A 228 -7.81 -8.56 -3.11
C GLU A 228 -8.67 -9.40 -4.09
N LEU A 229 -8.78 -8.95 -5.35
CA LEU A 229 -9.45 -9.72 -6.43
C LEU A 229 -8.72 -11.02 -6.80
N ARG A 230 -7.50 -11.24 -6.29
CA ARG A 230 -6.67 -12.43 -6.52
C ARG A 230 -6.50 -13.29 -5.26
N GLY A 231 -7.40 -13.12 -4.27
CA GLY A 231 -7.44 -13.94 -3.07
C GLY A 231 -6.53 -13.47 -1.94
N TYR A 232 -6.03 -12.24 -1.98
CA TYR A 232 -5.41 -11.61 -0.81
C TYR A 232 -6.49 -11.11 0.13
N HIS A 233 -6.19 -11.10 1.42
CA HIS A 233 -7.13 -10.67 2.44
C HIS A 233 -7.54 -9.21 2.26
N ASN A 234 -8.83 -8.92 2.44
CA ASN A 234 -9.35 -7.59 2.14
C ASN A 234 -8.87 -6.50 3.11
N ASN A 235 -8.62 -6.82 4.39
CA ASN A 235 -8.08 -5.87 5.38
C ASN A 235 -6.55 -5.90 5.40
N GLY A 236 -5.93 -7.07 5.61
CA GLY A 236 -4.49 -7.26 5.52
C GLY A 236 -3.71 -6.84 6.77
N ASP A 237 -4.23 -7.15 7.97
CA ASP A 237 -3.53 -6.92 9.25
C ASP A 237 -2.39 -7.93 9.43
N PRO A 238 -1.13 -7.49 9.63
CA PRO A 238 0.00 -8.39 9.81
C PRO A 238 -0.04 -9.20 11.10
N TRP A 239 -0.63 -8.66 12.18
CA TRP A 239 -0.67 -9.32 13.49
C TRP A 239 -1.72 -10.42 13.55
N ASP A 240 -2.76 -10.32 12.73
CA ASP A 240 -3.80 -11.33 12.56
C ASP A 240 -3.48 -12.28 11.39
N GLU A 241 -2.28 -12.15 10.79
CA GLU A 241 -1.81 -12.93 9.64
C GLU A 241 -2.76 -12.91 8.44
N GLU A 242 -3.49 -11.83 8.24
CA GLU A 242 -4.46 -11.63 7.16
C GLU A 242 -3.80 -11.52 5.79
N ARG A 243 -3.17 -12.61 5.33
CA ARG A 243 -2.44 -12.67 4.05
C ARG A 243 -3.37 -12.97 2.89
N TYR A 244 -4.30 -13.92 3.10
CA TYR A 244 -5.22 -14.42 2.07
C TYR A 244 -6.62 -14.56 2.68
N GLY A 245 -7.65 -14.33 1.85
CA GLY A 245 -9.06 -14.47 2.20
C GLY A 245 -9.68 -15.74 1.65
#